data_3b4b19854b30205ed7790342f3015bd1
#
_entry.id   3b4b19854b30205ed7790342f3015bd1
#
_cell.length_a   1.000
_cell.length_b   1.000
_cell.length_c   1.000
_cell.angle_alpha   90.00
_cell.angle_beta   90.00
_cell.angle_gamma   90.00
#
_symmetry.space_group_name_H-M   'P 1'
#
loop_
_entity.id
_entity.type
_entity.pdbx_description
1 polymer ?
#
loop_
_entity_poly.entity_id
_entity_poly.type
_entity_poly.pdbx_seq_one_letter_code
_entity_poly.pdbx_strand_id
1 'polypeptide(L)'
;MSRELSVLKAIIQSDFERHVKRFDLLKPGKSVLMIGDSMVAYFPINSLGLSDQIYNLGIPGDTTIGVLNRIEQAILLKPQTVIIHVGLNDLILTDFDAEQIYNNLISIAQIFKEQIHDVHVIIVNLTPINKSSFPKQMFVRYRNLHDADSINLFLKEQNKFKVIDLFSDLVDQNHELDITRTKDGIHLNDSGYKIYVNALKDIL
;
A
#
# COMPACT_ATOMS: atom_id res chain seq x y z
N MET A 1 -13.89 20.41 4.27
CA MET A 1 -13.64 19.34 3.24
C MET A 1 -14.21 19.81 1.91
N SER A 2 -13.47 19.73 0.79
CA SER A 2 -14.02 20.13 -0.52
C SER A 2 -15.10 19.16 -0.99
N ARG A 3 -16.07 19.65 -1.81
CA ARG A 3 -17.11 18.82 -2.42
C ARG A 3 -16.52 17.64 -3.22
N GLU A 4 -15.37 17.88 -3.86
CA GLU A 4 -14.63 16.85 -4.61
C GLU A 4 -14.15 15.70 -3.72
N LEU A 5 -13.60 16.00 -2.55
CA LEU A 5 -13.16 14.98 -1.59
C LEU A 5 -14.33 14.17 -1.02
N SER A 6 -15.50 14.79 -0.83
CA SER A 6 -16.70 14.07 -0.35
C SER A 6 -17.20 13.07 -1.39
N VAL A 7 -17.23 13.46 -2.67
CA VAL A 7 -17.60 12.55 -3.77
C VAL A 7 -16.58 11.40 -3.90
N LEU A 8 -15.30 11.72 -3.81
CA LEU A 8 -14.25 10.71 -3.84
C LEU A 8 -14.40 9.69 -2.71
N LYS A 9 -14.62 10.15 -1.46
CA LYS A 9 -14.83 9.26 -0.32
C LYS A 9 -16.02 8.32 -0.54
N ALA A 10 -17.11 8.80 -1.12
CA ALA A 10 -18.29 7.96 -1.42
C ALA A 10 -17.98 6.87 -2.47
N ILE A 11 -17.23 7.20 -3.53
CA ILE A 11 -16.80 6.23 -4.56
C ILE A 11 -15.89 5.18 -3.94
N ILE A 12 -14.87 5.60 -3.17
CA ILE A 12 -13.95 4.71 -2.48
C ILE A 12 -14.71 3.76 -1.54
N GLN A 13 -15.67 4.27 -0.77
CA GLN A 13 -16.46 3.46 0.15
C GLN A 13 -17.25 2.36 -0.58
N SER A 14 -17.91 2.69 -1.69
CA SER A 14 -18.63 1.71 -2.51
C SER A 14 -17.72 0.62 -3.08
N ASP A 15 -16.54 1.01 -3.56
CA ASP A 15 -15.53 0.08 -4.06
C ASP A 15 -14.97 -0.80 -2.93
N PHE A 16 -14.72 -0.22 -1.77
CA PHE A 16 -14.24 -0.94 -0.59
C PHE A 16 -15.18 -2.09 -0.21
N GLU A 17 -16.47 -1.82 -0.06
CA GLU A 17 -17.47 -2.83 0.30
C GLU A 17 -17.53 -3.99 -0.71
N ARG A 18 -17.42 -3.68 -2.00
CA ARG A 18 -17.40 -4.68 -3.07
C ARG A 18 -16.16 -5.58 -2.99
N HIS A 19 -14.98 -5.02 -2.70
CA HIS A 19 -13.75 -5.76 -2.55
C HIS A 19 -13.76 -6.64 -1.31
N VAL A 20 -14.22 -6.10 -0.16
CA VAL A 20 -14.35 -6.86 1.09
C VAL A 20 -15.23 -8.10 0.89
N LYS A 21 -16.42 -7.96 0.30
CA LYS A 21 -17.29 -9.10 -0.02
C LYS A 21 -16.63 -10.15 -0.93
N ARG A 22 -15.80 -9.73 -1.86
CA ARG A 22 -15.03 -10.66 -2.71
C ARG A 22 -13.97 -11.41 -1.92
N PHE A 23 -13.32 -10.75 -0.97
CA PHE A 23 -12.29 -11.39 -0.14
C PHE A 23 -12.85 -12.43 0.81
N ASP A 24 -14.10 -12.30 1.27
CA ASP A 24 -14.80 -13.29 2.08
C ASP A 24 -14.95 -14.67 1.38
N LEU A 25 -14.86 -14.69 0.06
CA LEU A 25 -14.96 -15.91 -0.73
C LEU A 25 -13.62 -16.65 -0.89
N LEU A 26 -12.50 -16.01 -0.52
CA LEU A 26 -11.18 -16.61 -0.64
C LEU A 26 -11.01 -17.77 0.36
N LYS A 27 -10.21 -18.75 -0.04
CA LYS A 27 -9.89 -19.90 0.79
C LYS A 27 -8.37 -19.99 1.00
N PRO A 28 -7.90 -20.52 2.14
CA PRO A 28 -6.49 -20.80 2.37
C PRO A 28 -5.88 -21.68 1.27
N GLY A 29 -4.59 -21.46 0.95
CA GLY A 29 -3.88 -22.29 -0.02
C GLY A 29 -2.72 -21.59 -0.74
N LYS A 30 -2.58 -20.25 -0.64
CA LYS A 30 -1.46 -19.52 -1.22
C LYS A 30 -0.48 -19.05 -0.14
N SER A 31 0.81 -19.03 -0.50
CA SER A 31 1.89 -18.75 0.47
C SER A 31 2.08 -17.26 0.76
N VAL A 32 1.83 -16.38 -0.21
CA VAL A 32 2.06 -14.93 -0.09
C VAL A 32 0.73 -14.19 -0.09
N LEU A 33 0.64 -13.16 0.74
CA LEU A 33 -0.49 -12.24 0.78
C LEU A 33 0.06 -10.81 0.65
N MET A 34 -0.46 -10.08 -0.30
CA MET A 34 -0.25 -8.63 -0.44
C MET A 34 -1.52 -7.90 0.01
N ILE A 35 -1.39 -6.98 0.97
CA ILE A 35 -2.51 -6.19 1.51
C ILE A 35 -2.16 -4.71 1.47
N GLY A 36 -3.13 -3.89 1.06
CA GLY A 36 -2.92 -2.45 0.97
C GLY A 36 -3.88 -1.74 0.05
N ASP A 37 -3.40 -0.67 -0.55
CA ASP A 37 -4.19 0.25 -1.39
C ASP A 37 -4.09 -0.06 -2.90
N SER A 38 -4.21 0.98 -3.74
CA SER A 38 -4.12 0.86 -5.20
C SER A 38 -2.77 0.33 -5.69
N MET A 39 -1.68 0.56 -4.96
CA MET A 39 -0.36 0.05 -5.33
C MET A 39 -0.34 -1.48 -5.28
N VAL A 40 -1.00 -2.07 -4.31
CA VAL A 40 -1.22 -3.52 -4.22
C VAL A 40 -2.29 -3.98 -5.22
N ALA A 41 -3.43 -3.28 -5.30
CA ALA A 41 -4.53 -3.67 -6.19
C ALA A 41 -4.09 -3.82 -7.65
N TYR A 42 -3.20 -2.95 -8.12
CA TYR A 42 -2.69 -2.92 -9.50
C TYR A 42 -1.38 -3.68 -9.69
N PHE A 43 -0.86 -4.34 -8.65
CA PHE A 43 0.34 -5.17 -8.78
C PHE A 43 0.10 -6.28 -9.82
N PRO A 44 1.01 -6.49 -10.79
CA PRO A 44 0.75 -7.27 -12.01
C PRO A 44 0.83 -8.79 -11.81
N ILE A 45 0.15 -9.34 -10.81
CA ILE A 45 0.20 -10.76 -10.41
C ILE A 45 -0.09 -11.70 -11.60
N ASN A 46 -1.11 -11.38 -12.40
CA ASN A 46 -1.54 -12.24 -13.50
C ASN A 46 -0.49 -12.30 -14.62
N SER A 47 0.09 -11.16 -15.00
CA SER A 47 1.11 -11.10 -16.05
C SER A 47 2.44 -11.73 -15.64
N LEU A 48 2.67 -11.88 -14.33
CA LEU A 48 3.84 -12.54 -13.76
C LEU A 48 3.64 -14.05 -13.56
N GLY A 49 2.44 -14.59 -13.80
CA GLY A 49 2.13 -15.98 -13.55
C GLY A 49 2.08 -16.37 -12.06
N LEU A 50 1.87 -15.40 -11.16
CA LEU A 50 1.92 -15.58 -9.70
C LEU A 50 0.53 -15.75 -9.06
N SER A 51 -0.53 -15.89 -9.86
CA SER A 51 -1.92 -15.93 -9.38
C SER A 51 -2.21 -17.07 -8.42
N ASP A 52 -1.51 -18.19 -8.56
CA ASP A 52 -1.69 -19.36 -7.68
C ASP A 52 -0.88 -19.28 -6.38
N GLN A 53 0.05 -18.34 -6.29
CA GLN A 53 0.95 -18.18 -5.14
C GLN A 53 0.57 -16.98 -4.26
N ILE A 54 -0.06 -15.95 -4.83
CA ILE A 54 -0.29 -14.67 -4.17
C ILE A 54 -1.78 -14.36 -4.01
N TYR A 55 -2.20 -13.99 -2.80
CA TYR A 55 -3.45 -13.27 -2.56
C TYR A 55 -3.22 -11.78 -2.76
N ASN A 56 -3.99 -11.15 -3.65
CA ASN A 56 -4.02 -9.70 -3.78
C ASN A 56 -5.24 -9.14 -3.04
N LEU A 57 -5.00 -8.59 -1.86
CA LEU A 57 -5.98 -7.90 -1.03
C LEU A 57 -5.79 -6.38 -1.08
N GLY A 58 -5.39 -5.85 -2.22
CA GLY A 58 -5.37 -4.41 -2.47
C GLY A 58 -6.75 -3.84 -2.77
N ILE A 59 -7.06 -2.69 -2.20
CA ILE A 59 -8.28 -1.92 -2.50
C ILE A 59 -7.87 -0.48 -2.87
N PRO A 60 -8.18 0.02 -4.09
CA PRO A 60 -7.86 1.39 -4.46
C PRO A 60 -8.49 2.40 -3.50
N GLY A 61 -7.68 3.33 -2.99
CA GLY A 61 -8.12 4.33 -2.03
C GLY A 61 -8.14 3.86 -0.57
N ASP A 62 -7.75 2.62 -0.27
CA ASP A 62 -7.71 2.13 1.10
C ASP A 62 -6.69 2.88 1.96
N THR A 63 -6.92 2.88 3.25
CA THR A 63 -6.12 3.54 4.29
C THR A 63 -5.63 2.53 5.32
N THR A 64 -4.72 2.94 6.19
CA THR A 64 -4.25 2.07 7.27
C THR A 64 -5.39 1.60 8.17
N ILE A 65 -6.34 2.49 8.51
CA ILE A 65 -7.53 2.10 9.28
C ILE A 65 -8.48 1.20 8.49
N GLY A 66 -8.57 1.39 7.17
CA GLY A 66 -9.35 0.50 6.30
C GLY A 66 -8.77 -0.92 6.29
N VAL A 67 -7.46 -1.06 6.23
CA VAL A 67 -6.76 -2.37 6.35
C VAL A 67 -7.03 -2.99 7.72
N LEU A 68 -6.91 -2.22 8.81
CA LEU A 68 -7.20 -2.71 10.17
C LEU A 68 -8.63 -3.25 10.29
N ASN A 69 -9.61 -2.57 9.71
CA ASN A 69 -11.03 -2.97 9.76
C ASN A 69 -11.35 -4.27 9.02
N ARG A 70 -10.46 -4.75 8.13
CA ARG A 70 -10.62 -5.98 7.34
C ARG A 70 -9.49 -7.00 7.54
N ILE A 71 -8.64 -6.81 8.53
CA ILE A 71 -7.44 -7.62 8.75
C ILE A 71 -7.76 -9.10 9.02
N GLU A 72 -8.89 -9.38 9.66
CA GLU A 72 -9.35 -10.74 9.97
C GLU A 72 -9.50 -11.60 8.71
N GLN A 73 -9.99 -11.03 7.60
CA GLN A 73 -10.10 -11.73 6.32
C GLN A 73 -8.73 -12.24 5.83
N ALA A 74 -7.69 -11.41 6.00
CA ALA A 74 -6.33 -11.75 5.63
C ALA A 74 -5.72 -12.83 6.54
N ILE A 75 -5.99 -12.74 7.85
CA ILE A 75 -5.52 -13.72 8.86
C ILE A 75 -6.11 -15.11 8.58
N LEU A 76 -7.39 -15.20 8.23
CA LEU A 76 -8.07 -16.45 7.90
C LEU A 76 -7.45 -17.21 6.72
N LEU A 77 -6.74 -16.53 5.83
CA LEU A 77 -6.04 -17.14 4.69
C LEU A 77 -4.73 -17.84 5.09
N LYS A 78 -4.21 -17.59 6.29
CA LYS A 78 -3.00 -18.20 6.86
C LYS A 78 -1.80 -18.19 5.92
N PRO A 79 -1.39 -17.03 5.36
CA PRO A 79 -0.23 -16.94 4.49
C PRO A 79 1.06 -17.19 5.28
N GLN A 80 2.12 -17.60 4.59
CA GLN A 80 3.47 -17.70 5.15
C GLN A 80 4.19 -16.35 5.13
N THR A 81 3.86 -15.50 4.16
CA THR A 81 4.44 -14.16 4.01
C THR A 81 3.33 -13.14 3.79
N VAL A 82 3.39 -12.03 4.51
CA VAL A 82 2.50 -10.87 4.35
C VAL A 82 3.33 -9.66 3.92
N ILE A 83 2.91 -9.02 2.83
CA ILE A 83 3.49 -7.78 2.31
C ILE A 83 2.45 -6.68 2.48
N ILE A 84 2.78 -5.66 3.26
CA ILE A 84 1.91 -4.52 3.59
C ILE A 84 2.38 -3.30 2.80
N HIS A 85 1.51 -2.71 1.98
CA HIS A 85 1.80 -1.46 1.30
C HIS A 85 0.57 -0.55 1.28
N VAL A 86 0.48 0.36 2.24
CA VAL A 86 -0.64 1.29 2.47
C VAL A 86 -0.14 2.49 3.26
N GLY A 87 -0.89 3.59 3.27
CA GLY A 87 -0.62 4.76 4.10
C GLY A 87 -0.61 6.08 3.31
N LEU A 88 -0.39 6.03 2.00
CA LEU A 88 -0.34 7.24 1.18
C LEU A 88 -1.73 7.92 1.07
N ASN A 89 -2.81 7.16 1.14
CA ASN A 89 -4.17 7.70 1.10
C ASN A 89 -4.61 8.30 2.44
N ASP A 90 -4.03 7.87 3.54
CA ASP A 90 -4.29 8.44 4.88
C ASP A 90 -4.02 9.95 4.88
N LEU A 91 -2.99 10.42 4.16
CA LEU A 91 -2.61 11.83 4.05
C LEU A 91 -3.71 12.76 3.49
N ILE A 92 -4.78 12.21 2.88
CA ILE A 92 -5.89 13.01 2.33
C ILE A 92 -7.27 12.51 2.73
N LEU A 93 -7.39 11.28 3.20
CA LEU A 93 -8.69 10.65 3.50
C LEU A 93 -8.95 10.55 5.01
N THR A 94 -7.93 10.74 5.83
CA THR A 94 -8.02 10.77 7.29
C THR A 94 -7.52 12.11 7.84
N ASP A 95 -7.71 12.33 9.14
CA ASP A 95 -7.12 13.45 9.87
C ASP A 95 -5.88 12.98 10.69
N PHE A 96 -5.29 11.84 10.33
CA PHE A 96 -4.12 11.28 11.02
C PHE A 96 -2.86 12.05 10.63
N ASP A 97 -2.00 12.27 11.63
CA ASP A 97 -0.63 12.74 11.42
C ASP A 97 0.32 11.58 11.02
N ALA A 98 1.57 11.91 10.73
CA ALA A 98 2.57 10.94 10.30
C ALA A 98 2.83 9.85 11.33
N GLU A 99 2.83 10.20 12.62
CA GLU A 99 3.06 9.24 13.72
C GLU A 99 1.88 8.27 13.87
N GLN A 100 0.65 8.76 13.76
CA GLN A 100 -0.55 7.92 13.80
C GLN A 100 -0.59 6.94 12.62
N ILE A 101 -0.25 7.38 11.40
CA ILE A 101 -0.18 6.51 10.22
C ILE A 101 0.91 5.44 10.41
N TYR A 102 2.10 5.84 10.87
CA TYR A 102 3.17 4.91 11.20
C TYR A 102 2.73 3.88 12.25
N ASN A 103 2.12 4.32 13.36
CA ASN A 103 1.63 3.44 14.41
C ASN A 103 0.57 2.45 13.91
N ASN A 104 -0.29 2.87 12.98
CA ASN A 104 -1.24 1.96 12.34
C ASN A 104 -0.52 0.89 11.50
N LEU A 105 0.53 1.26 10.72
CA LEU A 105 1.34 0.32 9.94
C LEU A 105 2.00 -0.73 10.85
N ILE A 106 2.60 -0.29 11.96
CA ILE A 106 3.20 -1.18 12.95
C ILE A 106 2.15 -2.08 13.60
N SER A 107 0.97 -1.54 13.91
CA SER A 107 -0.14 -2.32 14.49
C SER A 107 -0.63 -3.41 13.53
N ILE A 108 -0.80 -3.09 12.23
CA ILE A 108 -1.15 -4.09 11.20
C ILE A 108 -0.11 -5.22 11.18
N ALA A 109 1.18 -4.87 11.14
CA ALA A 109 2.26 -5.83 11.10
C ALA A 109 2.31 -6.70 12.38
N GLN A 110 2.09 -6.09 13.54
CA GLN A 110 2.07 -6.77 14.83
C GLN A 110 0.91 -7.76 14.94
N ILE A 111 -0.30 -7.38 14.51
CA ILE A 111 -1.48 -8.26 14.52
C ILE A 111 -1.21 -9.51 13.68
N PHE A 112 -0.63 -9.40 12.48
CA PHE A 112 -0.25 -10.56 11.69
C PHE A 112 0.73 -11.48 12.43
N LYS A 113 1.76 -10.91 13.07
CA LYS A 113 2.75 -11.67 13.85
C LYS A 113 2.14 -12.41 15.01
N GLU A 114 1.16 -11.84 15.68
CA GLU A 114 0.49 -12.43 16.84
C GLU A 114 -0.52 -13.51 16.45
N GLN A 115 -1.20 -13.33 15.31
CA GLN A 115 -2.32 -14.18 14.92
C GLN A 115 -1.93 -15.34 13.99
N ILE A 116 -0.77 -15.28 13.34
CA ILE A 116 -0.30 -16.31 12.41
C ILE A 116 1.07 -16.81 12.85
N HIS A 117 1.17 -18.06 13.21
CA HIS A 117 2.42 -18.69 13.62
C HIS A 117 3.45 -18.68 12.47
N ASP A 118 4.69 -18.30 12.78
CA ASP A 118 5.85 -18.25 11.87
C ASP A 118 5.68 -17.38 10.60
N VAL A 119 4.73 -16.45 10.58
CA VAL A 119 4.53 -15.55 9.43
C VAL A 119 5.71 -14.58 9.27
N HIS A 120 6.14 -14.40 8.02
CA HIS A 120 7.06 -13.33 7.64
C HIS A 120 6.26 -12.08 7.28
N VAL A 121 6.45 -10.99 8.04
CA VAL A 121 5.76 -9.72 7.78
C VAL A 121 6.76 -8.70 7.25
N ILE A 122 6.40 -8.07 6.13
CA ILE A 122 7.21 -7.12 5.40
C ILE A 122 6.37 -5.87 5.14
N ILE A 123 6.92 -4.71 5.44
CA ILE A 123 6.30 -3.41 5.13
C ILE A 123 7.03 -2.83 3.92
N VAL A 124 6.30 -2.36 2.92
CA VAL A 124 6.85 -1.54 1.85
C VAL A 124 6.64 -0.08 2.24
N ASN A 125 7.69 0.72 2.19
CA ASN A 125 7.59 2.14 2.50
C ASN A 125 6.72 2.91 1.49
N LEU A 126 6.27 4.11 1.85
CA LEU A 126 5.44 4.93 0.99
C LEU A 126 6.21 5.37 -0.25
N THR A 127 5.59 5.25 -1.42
CA THR A 127 6.19 5.67 -2.69
C THR A 127 6.25 7.20 -2.82
N PRO A 128 7.21 7.76 -3.56
CA PRO A 128 7.23 9.18 -3.88
C PRO A 128 6.01 9.58 -4.73
N ILE A 129 5.76 10.89 -4.82
CA ILE A 129 4.68 11.49 -5.61
C ILE A 129 5.29 12.55 -6.53
N ASN A 130 4.78 12.68 -7.75
CA ASN A 130 5.20 13.74 -8.67
C ASN A 130 4.19 14.90 -8.67
N LYS A 131 4.46 15.94 -7.90
CA LYS A 131 3.64 17.16 -7.82
C LYS A 131 3.91 18.14 -8.94
N SER A 132 5.16 18.25 -9.35
CA SER A 132 5.60 19.25 -10.33
C SER A 132 4.95 19.04 -11.70
N SER A 133 4.86 17.80 -12.16
CA SER A 133 4.26 17.47 -13.46
C SER A 133 2.73 17.29 -13.40
N PHE A 134 2.17 17.03 -12.20
CA PHE A 134 0.74 16.73 -12.02
C PHE A 134 0.05 17.63 -10.98
N PRO A 135 0.24 18.98 -11.00
CA PRO A 135 -0.24 19.86 -9.93
C PRO A 135 -1.77 19.98 -9.84
N LYS A 136 -2.49 19.62 -10.91
CA LYS A 136 -3.96 19.66 -10.97
C LYS A 136 -4.62 18.36 -10.55
N GLN A 137 -3.87 17.26 -10.48
CA GLN A 137 -4.41 15.98 -10.05
C GLN A 137 -4.84 16.05 -8.57
N MET A 138 -6.10 15.71 -8.30
CA MET A 138 -6.69 15.79 -6.97
C MET A 138 -5.92 14.93 -5.95
N PHE A 139 -5.59 13.70 -6.31
CA PHE A 139 -4.84 12.78 -5.47
C PHE A 139 -3.42 13.22 -5.18
N VAL A 140 -2.82 14.04 -6.04
CA VAL A 140 -1.47 14.59 -5.89
C VAL A 140 -1.51 15.87 -5.05
N ARG A 141 -2.40 16.80 -5.43
CA ARG A 141 -2.45 18.19 -4.93
C ARG A 141 -2.58 18.29 -3.40
N TYR A 142 -3.40 17.43 -2.81
CA TYR A 142 -3.76 17.53 -1.39
C TYR A 142 -2.83 16.75 -0.45
N ARG A 143 -1.89 15.94 -0.96
CA ARG A 143 -0.97 15.20 -0.09
C ARG A 143 0.15 16.09 0.44
N ASN A 144 0.45 15.93 1.73
CA ASN A 144 1.61 16.54 2.35
C ASN A 144 2.83 15.60 2.17
N LEU A 145 3.83 16.01 1.38
CA LEU A 145 5.03 15.20 1.13
C LEU A 145 5.90 15.07 2.39
N HIS A 146 5.94 16.11 3.22
CA HIS A 146 6.71 16.08 4.47
C HIS A 146 6.22 14.97 5.41
N ASP A 147 4.91 14.73 5.48
CA ASP A 147 4.36 13.66 6.30
C ASP A 147 4.71 12.29 5.72
N ALA A 148 4.71 12.12 4.39
CA ALA A 148 5.16 10.89 3.75
C ALA A 148 6.64 10.60 4.04
N ASP A 149 7.50 11.62 3.97
CA ASP A 149 8.92 11.50 4.31
C ASP A 149 9.13 11.13 5.78
N SER A 150 8.34 11.73 6.69
CA SER A 150 8.40 11.42 8.12
C SER A 150 8.00 9.96 8.39
N ILE A 151 6.94 9.45 7.76
CA ILE A 151 6.53 8.05 7.87
C ILE A 151 7.64 7.12 7.38
N ASN A 152 8.26 7.43 6.24
CA ASN A 152 9.34 6.63 5.67
C ASN A 152 10.59 6.65 6.59
N LEU A 153 10.87 7.78 7.23
CA LEU A 153 11.94 7.88 8.22
C LEU A 153 11.66 6.99 9.43
N PHE A 154 10.45 7.05 10.01
CA PHE A 154 10.06 6.18 11.13
C PHE A 154 10.14 4.70 10.76
N LEU A 155 9.71 4.32 9.55
CA LEU A 155 9.83 2.96 9.04
C LEU A 155 11.29 2.52 8.89
N LYS A 156 12.18 3.41 8.49
CA LYS A 156 13.62 3.13 8.35
C LYS A 156 14.32 2.95 9.70
N GLU A 157 13.94 3.72 10.71
CA GLU A 157 14.57 3.72 12.03
C GLU A 157 14.10 2.57 12.93
N GLN A 158 12.90 2.02 12.68
CA GLN A 158 12.41 0.88 13.45
C GLN A 158 13.16 -0.41 13.06
N ASN A 159 13.26 -1.36 14.00
CA ASN A 159 13.98 -2.63 13.82
C ASN A 159 13.11 -3.88 14.05
N LYS A 160 11.80 -3.71 14.22
CA LYS A 160 10.87 -4.82 14.53
C LYS A 160 10.47 -5.61 13.28
N PHE A 161 10.34 -4.94 12.14
CA PHE A 161 9.85 -5.52 10.90
C PHE A 161 10.78 -5.22 9.74
N LYS A 162 10.88 -6.16 8.79
CA LYS A 162 11.58 -5.93 7.53
C LYS A 162 10.85 -4.84 6.74
N VAL A 163 11.59 -3.84 6.28
CA VAL A 163 11.08 -2.79 5.39
C VAL A 163 11.75 -2.91 4.03
N ILE A 164 10.96 -2.83 2.95
CA ILE A 164 11.43 -2.70 1.57
C ILE A 164 11.41 -1.21 1.23
N ASP A 165 12.56 -0.67 0.88
CA ASP A 165 12.72 0.71 0.44
C ASP A 165 12.43 0.84 -1.06
N LEU A 166 11.14 0.93 -1.41
CA LEU A 166 10.70 1.17 -2.77
C LEU A 166 10.81 2.66 -3.16
N PHE A 167 10.79 3.57 -2.18
CA PHE A 167 10.90 5.01 -2.41
C PHE A 167 12.21 5.35 -3.14
N SER A 168 13.34 4.89 -2.62
CA SER A 168 14.67 5.20 -3.16
C SER A 168 14.85 4.71 -4.60
N ASP A 169 14.19 3.63 -5.00
CA ASP A 169 14.25 3.08 -6.35
C ASP A 169 13.36 3.82 -7.36
N LEU A 170 12.38 4.61 -6.88
CA LEU A 170 11.37 5.28 -7.70
C LEU A 170 11.57 6.80 -7.79
N VAL A 171 12.32 7.39 -6.87
CA VAL A 171 12.51 8.84 -6.78
C VAL A 171 13.45 9.36 -7.88
N ASP A 172 13.18 10.56 -8.39
CA ASP A 172 14.08 11.30 -9.28
C ASP A 172 15.03 12.25 -8.51
N GLN A 173 15.84 13.00 -9.24
CA GLN A 173 16.79 13.97 -8.67
C GLN A 173 16.10 15.15 -7.93
N ASN A 174 14.80 15.35 -8.14
CA ASN A 174 14.01 16.41 -7.49
C ASN A 174 13.26 15.88 -6.25
N HIS A 175 13.56 14.66 -5.82
CA HIS A 175 12.86 13.98 -4.72
C HIS A 175 11.37 13.74 -5.01
N GLU A 176 11.00 13.60 -6.29
CA GLU A 176 9.65 13.29 -6.75
C GLU A 176 9.62 11.92 -7.45
N LEU A 177 8.44 11.33 -7.57
CA LEU A 177 8.25 10.11 -8.37
C LEU A 177 8.69 10.38 -9.82
N ASP A 178 9.66 9.60 -10.30
CA ASP A 178 10.17 9.74 -11.66
C ASP A 178 9.02 9.67 -12.68
N ILE A 179 8.89 10.71 -13.51
CA ILE A 179 7.79 10.84 -14.47
C ILE A 179 7.71 9.68 -15.46
N THR A 180 8.83 9.00 -15.73
CA THR A 180 8.87 7.83 -16.61
C THR A 180 8.29 6.58 -15.97
N ARG A 181 8.00 6.61 -14.67
CA ARG A 181 7.54 5.47 -13.86
C ARG A 181 6.10 5.58 -13.38
N THR A 182 5.43 6.67 -13.73
CA THR A 182 4.06 6.95 -13.29
C THR A 182 3.09 7.17 -14.44
N LYS A 183 1.80 7.00 -14.17
CA LYS A 183 0.69 7.32 -15.08
C LYS A 183 0.09 8.71 -14.80
N ASP A 184 0.07 9.12 -13.55
CA ASP A 184 -0.72 10.25 -13.07
C ASP A 184 -0.08 11.00 -11.87
N GLY A 185 1.19 10.73 -11.61
CA GLY A 185 1.96 11.32 -10.52
C GLY A 185 1.90 10.54 -9.19
N ILE A 186 1.14 9.44 -9.13
CA ILE A 186 1.03 8.54 -7.97
C ILE A 186 1.14 7.09 -8.41
N HIS A 187 0.24 6.64 -9.28
CA HIS A 187 0.17 5.24 -9.67
C HIS A 187 1.31 4.88 -10.63
N LEU A 188 1.92 3.75 -10.36
CA LEU A 188 3.00 3.24 -11.20
C LEU A 188 2.47 2.80 -12.57
N ASN A 189 3.26 3.03 -13.59
CA ASN A 189 3.12 2.40 -14.90
C ASN A 189 3.90 1.08 -14.95
N ASP A 190 3.97 0.44 -16.11
CA ASP A 190 4.63 -0.86 -16.26
C ASP A 190 6.12 -0.80 -15.89
N SER A 191 6.82 0.32 -16.16
CA SER A 191 8.23 0.48 -15.78
C SER A 191 8.40 0.65 -14.27
N GLY A 192 7.50 1.37 -13.61
CA GLY A 192 7.48 1.49 -12.16
C GLY A 192 7.18 0.15 -11.47
N TYR A 193 6.20 -0.61 -11.99
CA TYR A 193 5.92 -1.94 -11.44
C TYR A 193 7.05 -2.96 -11.66
N LYS A 194 7.85 -2.84 -12.72
CA LYS A 194 9.07 -3.68 -12.88
C LYS A 194 10.05 -3.44 -11.73
N ILE A 195 10.19 -2.19 -11.26
CA ILE A 195 11.03 -1.86 -10.11
C ILE A 195 10.43 -2.48 -8.84
N TYR A 196 9.12 -2.34 -8.63
CA TYR A 196 8.45 -2.93 -7.46
C TYR A 196 8.60 -4.46 -7.44
N VAL A 197 8.40 -5.14 -8.57
CA VAL A 197 8.61 -6.59 -8.71
C VAL A 197 10.06 -6.96 -8.37
N ASN A 198 11.04 -6.20 -8.89
CA ASN A 198 12.45 -6.45 -8.59
C ASN A 198 12.77 -6.27 -7.10
N ALA A 199 12.17 -5.29 -6.43
CA ALA A 199 12.34 -5.09 -4.99
C ALA A 199 11.80 -6.27 -4.15
N LEU A 200 10.84 -7.02 -4.69
CA LEU A 200 10.22 -8.19 -4.04
C LEU A 200 10.76 -9.54 -4.56
N LYS A 201 11.71 -9.58 -5.48
CA LYS A 201 12.15 -10.81 -6.19
C LYS A 201 12.59 -11.96 -5.29
N ASP A 202 13.19 -11.64 -4.14
CA ASP A 202 13.67 -12.65 -3.17
C ASP A 202 12.56 -13.11 -2.21
N ILE A 203 11.34 -12.62 -2.39
CA ILE A 203 10.16 -12.87 -1.55
C ILE A 203 9.09 -13.60 -2.35
N LEU A 204 8.97 -13.28 -3.63
CA LEU A 204 8.00 -13.86 -4.57
C LEU A 204 8.56 -15.10 -5.26
#